data_2e94acd635eb30d6585d4e7db0280f5b
#
_entry.id   2e94acd635eb30d6585d4e7db0280f5b
#
_cell.length_a   1.000
_cell.length_b   1.000
_cell.length_c   1.000
_cell.angle_alpha   90.00
_cell.angle_beta   90.00
_cell.angle_gamma   90.00
#
_symmetry.space_group_name_H-M   'P 1'
#
loop_
_entity.id
_entity.type
_entity.pdbx_description
1 polymer ?
#
loop_
_entity_poly.entity_id
_entity_poly.type
_entity_poly.pdbx_seq_one_letter_code
_entity_poly.pdbx_strand_id
1 'polypeptide(L)'
;MRRAWLVIAAVLLFSFALVQCSPEKEEAEFAEELTWKNHHDSVHYVGMDACRACHSDKFETFQFTGMGESFNLATQEKSAAKYHPIHPVYDKESDFYYLPYWKQDSLFFKEFRLNTRGDTVHQRDEFVSYIVGSGQHTNSHILNLNGYLYQAPLTWYAQTKKWDLPPGFENGKDRKSVV
;
A
#
# COMPACT_ATOMS: atom_id res chain seq x y z
N MET A 1 -21.60 -11.55 -61.08
CA MET A 1 -21.89 -10.20 -60.56
C MET A 1 -22.56 -10.21 -59.17
N ARG A 2 -23.63 -10.98 -58.94
CA ARG A 2 -24.32 -11.01 -57.62
C ARG A 2 -23.45 -11.40 -56.43
N ARG A 3 -22.49 -12.34 -56.57
CA ARG A 3 -21.60 -12.79 -55.48
C ARG A 3 -20.58 -11.71 -55.05
N ALA A 4 -20.12 -10.89 -55.98
CA ALA A 4 -19.19 -9.79 -55.67
C ALA A 4 -19.86 -8.70 -54.81
N TRP A 5 -21.12 -8.39 -55.07
CA TRP A 5 -21.89 -7.42 -54.30
C TRP A 5 -22.16 -7.88 -52.85
N LEU A 6 -22.38 -9.18 -52.64
CA LEU A 6 -22.58 -9.74 -51.31
C LEU A 6 -21.30 -9.68 -50.47
N VAL A 7 -20.14 -9.89 -51.08
CA VAL A 7 -18.84 -9.78 -50.37
C VAL A 7 -18.55 -8.32 -49.99
N ILE A 8 -18.80 -7.37 -50.91
CA ILE A 8 -18.62 -5.94 -50.61
C ILE A 8 -19.55 -5.49 -49.50
N ALA A 9 -20.83 -5.90 -49.51
CA ALA A 9 -21.77 -5.56 -48.46
C ALA A 9 -21.37 -6.16 -47.08
N ALA A 10 -20.86 -7.39 -47.06
CA ALA A 10 -20.39 -8.03 -45.84
C ALA A 10 -19.16 -7.33 -45.29
N VAL A 11 -18.20 -6.90 -46.11
CA VAL A 11 -17.01 -6.15 -45.69
C VAL A 11 -17.40 -4.78 -45.15
N LEU A 12 -18.34 -4.07 -45.77
CA LEU A 12 -18.81 -2.77 -45.30
C LEU A 12 -19.55 -2.90 -43.94
N LEU A 13 -20.38 -3.91 -43.75
CA LEU A 13 -21.06 -4.19 -42.48
C LEU A 13 -20.08 -4.54 -41.39
N PHE A 14 -19.06 -5.33 -41.69
CA PHE A 14 -18.00 -5.69 -40.72
C PHE A 14 -17.14 -4.47 -40.34
N SER A 15 -16.80 -3.61 -41.28
CA SER A 15 -16.10 -2.34 -41.04
C SER A 15 -16.91 -1.38 -40.17
N PHE A 16 -18.21 -1.33 -40.35
CA PHE A 16 -19.11 -0.48 -39.57
C PHE A 16 -19.24 -0.97 -38.11
N ALA A 17 -19.21 -2.30 -37.90
CA ALA A 17 -19.22 -2.89 -36.54
C ALA A 17 -17.96 -2.61 -35.77
N LEU A 18 -16.79 -2.44 -36.39
CA LEU A 18 -15.52 -2.15 -35.74
C LEU A 18 -15.38 -0.69 -35.28
N VAL A 19 -16.15 0.24 -35.86
CA VAL A 19 -16.09 1.67 -35.51
C VAL A 19 -16.90 1.99 -34.24
N GLN A 20 -17.74 1.07 -33.74
CA GLN A 20 -18.58 1.30 -32.57
C GLN A 20 -17.94 0.96 -31.24
N CYS A 21 -16.72 0.41 -31.21
CA CYS A 21 -15.93 0.26 -30.00
C CYS A 21 -15.08 1.52 -29.77
N SER A 22 -15.72 2.62 -29.41
CA SER A 22 -15.02 3.81 -28.94
C SER A 22 -14.95 3.77 -27.41
N PRO A 23 -13.76 3.80 -26.79
CA PRO A 23 -13.61 3.84 -25.32
C PRO A 23 -13.91 5.23 -24.73
N GLU A 24 -14.45 6.14 -25.54
CA GLU A 24 -14.57 7.57 -25.19
C GLU A 24 -15.58 7.87 -24.06
N LYS A 25 -16.47 6.92 -23.73
CA LYS A 25 -17.46 7.14 -22.67
C LYS A 25 -16.95 6.81 -21.26
N GLU A 26 -16.02 5.87 -21.12
CA GLU A 26 -15.48 5.50 -19.80
C GLU A 26 -14.52 6.55 -19.24
N GLU A 27 -13.69 7.18 -20.08
CA GLU A 27 -12.79 8.26 -19.65
C GLU A 27 -13.52 9.54 -19.23
N ALA A 28 -14.63 9.87 -19.90
CA ALA A 28 -15.43 11.05 -19.56
C ALA A 28 -16.21 10.87 -18.26
N GLU A 29 -16.74 9.67 -17.98
CA GLU A 29 -17.46 9.36 -16.74
C GLU A 29 -16.50 9.29 -15.54
N PHE A 30 -15.29 8.78 -15.72
CA PHE A 30 -14.26 8.75 -14.69
C PHE A 30 -13.68 10.15 -14.38
N ALA A 31 -13.60 11.04 -15.38
CA ALA A 31 -13.14 12.41 -15.18
C ALA A 31 -14.16 13.30 -14.45
N GLU A 32 -15.46 13.02 -14.57
CA GLU A 32 -16.51 13.78 -13.88
C GLU A 32 -16.65 13.37 -12.40
N GLU A 33 -16.28 12.14 -12.02
CA GLU A 33 -16.32 11.64 -10.65
C GLU A 33 -15.17 12.17 -9.76
N LEU A 34 -14.12 12.74 -10.37
CA LEU A 34 -12.95 13.28 -9.66
C LEU A 34 -13.09 14.73 -9.18
N THR A 35 -14.26 15.35 -9.27
CA THR A 35 -14.47 16.74 -8.82
C THR A 35 -14.87 16.89 -7.34
N TRP A 36 -14.25 16.10 -6.46
CA TRP A 36 -14.28 16.43 -5.05
C TRP A 36 -13.50 17.73 -4.84
N LYS A 37 -14.12 18.71 -4.18
CA LYS A 37 -13.49 20.03 -3.95
C LYS A 37 -12.14 19.95 -3.25
N ASN A 38 -11.92 18.92 -2.45
CA ASN A 38 -10.65 18.66 -1.76
C ASN A 38 -9.54 18.05 -2.65
N HIS A 39 -9.86 17.65 -3.89
CA HIS A 39 -8.88 17.17 -4.86
C HIS A 39 -8.43 18.27 -5.85
N HIS A 40 -9.00 19.47 -5.72
CA HIS A 40 -8.59 20.58 -6.59
C HIS A 40 -7.15 21.02 -6.27
N ASP A 41 -6.37 21.33 -7.30
CA ASP A 41 -4.93 21.68 -7.19
C ASP A 41 -4.64 22.86 -6.26
N SER A 42 -5.65 23.72 -5.99
CA SER A 42 -5.51 24.84 -5.04
C SER A 42 -5.69 24.43 -3.58
N VAL A 43 -6.06 23.16 -3.31
CA VAL A 43 -6.28 22.68 -1.94
C VAL A 43 -5.00 22.00 -1.44
N HIS A 44 -4.44 22.55 -0.38
CA HIS A 44 -3.23 22.02 0.24
C HIS A 44 -3.47 21.72 1.71
N TYR A 45 -2.84 20.65 2.22
CA TYR A 45 -2.79 20.39 3.65
C TYR A 45 -1.94 21.47 4.32
N VAL A 46 -2.53 22.15 5.31
CA VAL A 46 -1.84 23.22 6.04
C VAL A 46 -0.95 22.70 7.17
N GLY A 47 -1.07 21.42 7.51
CA GLY A 47 -0.32 20.81 8.60
C GLY A 47 -0.84 21.20 9.99
N MET A 48 -0.32 20.51 11.00
CA MET A 48 -0.72 20.75 12.41
C MET A 48 -0.27 22.10 12.94
N ASP A 49 0.86 22.62 12.46
CA ASP A 49 1.42 23.91 12.92
C ASP A 49 0.48 25.09 12.67
N ALA A 50 -0.33 25.03 11.61
CA ALA A 50 -1.36 26.06 11.35
C ALA A 50 -2.43 26.11 12.45
N CYS A 51 -2.71 25.00 13.12
CA CYS A 51 -3.67 24.93 14.22
C CYS A 51 -3.09 25.45 15.55
N ARG A 52 -1.75 25.39 15.70
CA ARG A 52 -1.03 25.71 16.93
C ARG A 52 -1.24 27.16 17.39
N ALA A 53 -1.34 28.09 16.45
CA ALA A 53 -1.49 29.51 16.76
C ALA A 53 -2.74 29.83 17.62
N CYS A 54 -3.84 29.08 17.41
CA CYS A 54 -5.09 29.25 18.15
C CYS A 54 -5.35 28.15 19.18
N HIS A 55 -4.71 26.98 19.05
CA HIS A 55 -4.98 25.79 19.85
C HIS A 55 -3.69 25.18 20.44
N SER A 56 -2.81 26.00 21.02
CA SER A 56 -1.49 25.56 21.51
C SER A 56 -1.55 24.42 22.52
N ASP A 57 -2.46 24.51 23.49
CA ASP A 57 -2.67 23.48 24.53
C ASP A 57 -3.12 22.14 23.93
N LYS A 58 -4.01 22.17 22.95
CA LYS A 58 -4.48 20.97 22.24
C LYS A 58 -3.40 20.39 21.33
N PHE A 59 -2.66 21.26 20.65
CA PHE A 59 -1.52 20.85 19.84
C PHE A 59 -0.47 20.10 20.66
N GLU A 60 -0.08 20.66 21.81
CA GLU A 60 0.95 20.05 22.66
C GLU A 60 0.50 18.72 23.27
N THR A 61 -0.74 18.66 23.78
CA THR A 61 -1.26 17.43 24.41
C THR A 61 -1.60 16.34 23.40
N PHE A 62 -2.06 16.70 22.19
CA PHE A 62 -2.42 15.74 21.15
C PHE A 62 -1.25 14.84 20.73
N GLN A 63 -0.03 15.40 20.65
CA GLN A 63 1.17 14.66 20.23
C GLN A 63 1.50 13.45 21.12
N PHE A 64 1.05 13.45 22.36
CA PHE A 64 1.25 12.36 23.33
C PHE A 64 0.04 11.44 23.45
N THR A 65 -1.00 11.65 22.65
CA THR A 65 -2.12 10.71 22.59
C THR A 65 -1.81 9.52 21.69
N GLY A 66 -2.47 8.39 21.92
CA GLY A 66 -2.35 7.23 21.03
C GLY A 66 -2.69 7.54 19.57
N MET A 67 -3.58 8.54 19.33
CA MET A 67 -3.89 9.00 17.98
C MET A 67 -2.78 9.88 17.40
N GLY A 68 -2.23 10.80 18.17
CA GLY A 68 -1.12 11.66 17.75
C GLY A 68 0.14 10.88 17.42
N GLU A 69 0.34 9.75 18.09
CA GLU A 69 1.47 8.83 17.86
C GLU A 69 1.17 7.74 16.82
N SER A 70 -0.05 7.70 16.27
CA SER A 70 -0.50 6.56 15.46
C SER A 70 0.05 6.50 14.03
N PHE A 71 0.68 7.56 13.54
CA PHE A 71 1.25 7.59 12.19
C PHE A 71 2.57 8.36 12.18
N ASN A 72 3.67 7.68 11.86
CA ASN A 72 5.01 8.26 11.88
C ASN A 72 5.89 7.65 10.78
N LEU A 73 7.03 8.30 10.51
CA LEU A 73 8.10 7.70 9.73
C LEU A 73 8.60 6.43 10.42
N ALA A 74 9.05 5.45 9.64
CA ALA A 74 9.54 4.17 10.13
C ALA A 74 10.98 4.31 10.68
N THR A 75 11.11 4.91 11.86
CA THR A 75 12.37 5.06 12.58
C THR A 75 12.46 4.09 13.77
N GLN A 76 13.69 3.83 14.26
CA GLN A 76 13.89 2.98 15.44
C GLN A 76 13.22 3.57 16.69
N GLU A 77 13.22 4.89 16.84
CA GLU A 77 12.57 5.59 17.94
C GLU A 77 11.07 5.29 18.01
N LYS A 78 10.40 5.27 16.87
CA LYS A 78 8.95 5.09 16.76
C LYS A 78 8.51 3.62 16.76
N SER A 79 9.43 2.70 16.53
CA SER A 79 9.12 1.28 16.46
C SER A 79 8.99 0.67 17.86
N ALA A 80 7.86 0.05 18.15
CA ALA A 80 7.66 -0.77 19.34
C ALA A 80 8.22 -2.20 19.20
N ALA A 81 8.74 -2.55 18.03
CA ALA A 81 9.24 -3.89 17.75
C ALA A 81 10.53 -4.22 18.53
N LYS A 82 10.61 -5.45 19.01
CA LYS A 82 11.84 -6.03 19.58
C LYS A 82 12.50 -6.91 18.52
N TYR A 83 13.76 -6.65 18.24
CA TYR A 83 14.46 -7.25 17.08
C TYR A 83 15.22 -8.54 17.40
N HIS A 84 15.26 -8.99 18.65
CA HIS A 84 16.06 -10.15 19.01
C HIS A 84 15.29 -11.14 19.89
N PRO A 85 15.31 -12.42 19.51
CA PRO A 85 15.71 -13.00 18.23
C PRO A 85 14.66 -12.72 17.13
N ILE A 86 15.13 -12.45 15.90
CA ILE A 86 14.25 -12.28 14.74
C ILE A 86 14.14 -13.61 14.04
N HIS A 87 12.91 -14.05 13.79
CA HIS A 87 12.63 -15.21 12.97
C HIS A 87 11.84 -14.76 11.74
N PRO A 88 12.13 -15.32 10.55
CA PRO A 88 11.31 -15.07 9.39
C PRO A 88 9.85 -15.49 9.64
N VAL A 89 8.91 -14.66 9.21
CA VAL A 89 7.50 -15.00 9.18
C VAL A 89 7.21 -15.66 7.84
N TYR A 90 6.62 -16.84 7.87
CA TYR A 90 6.27 -17.59 6.67
C TYR A 90 4.79 -17.38 6.33
N ASP A 91 4.54 -16.92 5.13
CA ASP A 91 3.21 -16.87 4.54
C ASP A 91 2.99 -18.12 3.68
N LYS A 92 2.17 -19.00 4.17
CA LYS A 92 1.87 -20.29 3.52
C LYS A 92 1.14 -20.14 2.18
N GLU A 93 0.30 -19.10 2.06
CA GLU A 93 -0.54 -18.93 0.88
C GLU A 93 0.27 -18.40 -0.32
N SER A 94 1.20 -17.49 -0.07
CA SER A 94 2.07 -16.94 -1.11
C SER A 94 3.38 -17.70 -1.28
N ASP A 95 3.70 -18.61 -0.35
CA ASP A 95 4.98 -19.33 -0.25
C ASP A 95 6.18 -18.38 -0.15
N PHE A 96 6.01 -17.28 0.60
CA PHE A 96 7.07 -16.33 0.89
C PHE A 96 7.44 -16.30 2.37
N TYR A 97 8.70 -15.97 2.63
CA TYR A 97 9.23 -15.61 3.93
C TYR A 97 9.45 -14.11 4.00
N TYR A 98 9.13 -13.50 5.13
CA TYR A 98 9.34 -12.09 5.40
C TYR A 98 10.21 -11.92 6.65
N LEU A 99 11.28 -11.10 6.54
CA LEU A 99 12.22 -10.83 7.62
C LEU A 99 12.39 -9.32 7.80
N PRO A 100 12.01 -8.74 8.96
CA PRO A 100 12.28 -7.34 9.24
C PRO A 100 13.75 -7.16 9.62
N TYR A 101 14.38 -6.07 9.17
CA TYR A 101 15.72 -5.70 9.60
C TYR A 101 15.96 -4.20 9.51
N TRP A 102 16.89 -3.70 10.30
CA TRP A 102 17.31 -2.32 10.27
C TRP A 102 18.63 -2.15 9.53
N LYS A 103 18.70 -1.12 8.72
CA LYS A 103 19.93 -0.62 8.14
C LYS A 103 20.06 0.85 8.54
N GLN A 104 20.96 1.14 9.50
CA GLN A 104 20.97 2.42 10.21
C GLN A 104 19.59 2.67 10.84
N ASP A 105 18.99 3.86 10.66
CA ASP A 105 17.65 4.18 11.16
C ASP A 105 16.52 3.91 10.15
N SER A 106 16.76 3.07 9.16
CA SER A 106 15.80 2.71 8.13
C SER A 106 15.36 1.27 8.27
N LEU A 107 14.05 1.05 8.34
CA LEU A 107 13.44 -0.28 8.40
C LEU A 107 13.28 -0.86 6.99
N PHE A 108 13.68 -2.11 6.84
CA PHE A 108 13.46 -2.89 5.63
C PHE A 108 12.78 -4.21 5.94
N PHE A 109 11.97 -4.67 4.99
CA PHE A 109 11.46 -6.03 4.99
C PHE A 109 12.08 -6.80 3.83
N LYS A 110 12.81 -7.86 4.16
CA LYS A 110 13.31 -8.82 3.19
C LYS A 110 12.21 -9.84 2.90
N GLU A 111 11.77 -9.90 1.65
CA GLU A 111 10.91 -10.96 1.12
C GLU A 111 11.80 -11.98 0.41
N PHE A 112 11.62 -13.27 0.68
CA PHE A 112 12.37 -14.31 -0.02
C PHE A 112 11.57 -15.61 -0.12
N ARG A 113 11.94 -16.44 -1.10
CA ARG A 113 11.37 -17.77 -1.31
C ARG A 113 12.48 -18.80 -1.40
N LEU A 114 12.24 -19.98 -0.83
CA LEU A 114 13.15 -21.10 -0.87
C LEU A 114 12.63 -22.17 -1.83
N ASN A 115 13.56 -22.89 -2.50
CA ASN A 115 13.22 -24.11 -3.22
C ASN A 115 13.17 -25.32 -2.28
N THR A 116 12.85 -26.50 -2.80
CA THR A 116 12.77 -27.76 -2.02
C THR A 116 14.10 -28.20 -1.40
N ARG A 117 15.24 -27.65 -1.85
CA ARG A 117 16.57 -27.89 -1.30
C ARG A 117 16.98 -26.90 -0.23
N GLY A 118 16.15 -25.85 0.01
CA GLY A 118 16.45 -24.75 0.93
C GLY A 118 17.29 -23.62 0.32
N ASP A 119 17.53 -23.60 -0.98
CA ASP A 119 18.23 -22.50 -1.65
C ASP A 119 17.25 -21.34 -1.89
N THR A 120 17.73 -20.11 -1.72
CA THR A 120 16.93 -18.91 -2.04
C THR A 120 16.81 -18.73 -3.55
N VAL A 121 15.58 -18.81 -4.08
CA VAL A 121 15.27 -18.66 -5.51
C VAL A 121 14.64 -17.32 -5.86
N HIS A 122 14.20 -16.56 -4.86
CA HIS A 122 13.72 -15.19 -4.96
C HIS A 122 14.11 -14.41 -3.72
N GLN A 123 14.54 -13.15 -3.90
CA GLN A 123 14.77 -12.22 -2.79
C GLN A 123 14.50 -10.79 -3.24
N ARG A 124 13.83 -10.03 -2.38
CA ARG A 124 13.58 -8.60 -2.54
C ARG A 124 13.65 -7.91 -1.18
N ASP A 125 14.23 -6.71 -1.14
CA ASP A 125 14.27 -5.86 0.04
C ASP A 125 13.38 -4.64 -0.20
N GLU A 126 12.41 -4.41 0.67
CA GLU A 126 11.46 -3.29 0.61
C GLU A 126 11.72 -2.31 1.73
N PHE A 127 11.89 -1.04 1.38
CA PHE A 127 12.00 0.05 2.34
C PHE A 127 10.63 0.36 2.94
N VAL A 128 10.54 0.36 4.26
CA VAL A 128 9.32 0.71 5.00
C VAL A 128 9.31 2.21 5.24
N SER A 129 8.29 2.90 4.73
CA SER A 129 8.20 4.36 4.80
C SER A 129 7.55 4.83 6.09
N TYR A 130 6.48 4.15 6.53
CA TYR A 130 5.70 4.61 7.68
C TYR A 130 5.36 3.46 8.63
N ILE A 131 5.22 3.82 9.92
CA ILE A 131 4.64 2.98 10.97
C ILE A 131 3.23 3.50 11.27
N VAL A 132 2.26 2.60 11.33
CA VAL A 132 0.87 2.88 11.73
C VAL A 132 0.57 2.18 13.04
N GLY A 133 0.06 2.93 14.00
CA GLY A 133 -0.23 2.51 15.37
C GLY A 133 0.76 3.08 16.37
N SER A 134 0.27 3.39 17.57
CA SER A 134 1.09 3.94 18.67
C SER A 134 2.08 2.94 19.28
N GLY A 135 2.03 1.68 18.89
CA GLY A 135 2.87 0.61 19.46
C GLY A 135 2.33 -0.03 20.74
N GLN A 136 1.22 0.46 21.29
CA GLN A 136 0.60 -0.15 22.48
C GLN A 136 -0.03 -1.51 22.18
N HIS A 137 -0.62 -1.67 20.99
CA HIS A 137 -1.21 -2.94 20.53
C HIS A 137 -0.44 -3.50 19.35
N THR A 138 -0.26 -2.69 18.30
CA THR A 138 0.42 -3.07 17.06
C THR A 138 1.22 -1.91 16.49
N ASN A 139 2.24 -2.26 15.69
CA ASN A 139 2.77 -1.41 14.65
C ASN A 139 2.58 -2.12 13.32
N SER A 140 1.67 -1.63 12.49
CA SER A 140 1.57 -1.99 11.08
C SER A 140 2.47 -1.07 10.26
N HIS A 141 2.75 -1.45 9.02
CA HIS A 141 3.78 -0.79 8.22
C HIS A 141 3.24 -0.46 6.83
N ILE A 142 3.72 0.64 6.25
CA ILE A 142 3.34 1.09 4.91
C ILE A 142 4.60 1.30 4.07
N LEU A 143 4.53 0.80 2.84
CA LEU A 143 5.49 1.07 1.77
C LEU A 143 4.96 2.23 0.93
N ASN A 144 5.84 3.17 0.56
CA ASN A 144 5.53 4.20 -0.42
C ASN A 144 6.31 3.90 -1.70
N LEU A 145 5.60 3.49 -2.75
CA LEU A 145 6.17 3.18 -4.05
C LEU A 145 5.71 4.24 -5.06
N ASN A 146 6.56 5.21 -5.35
CA ASN A 146 6.27 6.30 -6.29
C ASN A 146 5.00 7.10 -5.96
N GLY A 147 4.71 7.32 -4.67
CA GLY A 147 3.53 8.05 -4.20
C GLY A 147 2.33 7.16 -3.87
N TYR A 148 2.32 5.92 -4.31
CA TYR A 148 1.29 4.95 -3.94
C TYR A 148 1.63 4.26 -2.62
N LEU A 149 0.66 4.20 -1.72
CA LEU A 149 0.81 3.60 -0.40
C LEU A 149 0.28 2.17 -0.39
N TYR A 150 1.11 1.24 0.08
CA TYR A 150 0.77 -0.17 0.18
C TYR A 150 0.96 -0.67 1.60
N GLN A 151 0.04 -1.50 2.08
CA GLN A 151 0.26 -2.20 3.33
C GLN A 151 1.43 -3.17 3.18
N ALA A 152 2.38 -3.09 4.10
CA ALA A 152 3.51 -4.01 4.14
C ALA A 152 3.10 -5.37 4.74
N PRO A 153 3.82 -6.46 4.39
CA PRO A 153 3.43 -7.84 4.76
C PRO A 153 3.68 -8.20 6.23
N LEU A 154 4.24 -7.32 7.04
CA LEU A 154 4.52 -7.59 8.44
C LEU A 154 3.92 -6.54 9.37
N THR A 155 3.37 -7.01 10.48
CA THR A 155 2.91 -6.22 11.62
C THR A 155 3.60 -6.73 12.89
N TRP A 156 4.03 -5.80 13.74
CA TRP A 156 4.48 -6.11 15.10
C TRP A 156 3.27 -6.11 16.03
N TYR A 157 3.08 -7.22 16.75
CA TYR A 157 2.04 -7.38 17.77
C TYR A 157 2.63 -7.23 19.15
N ALA A 158 2.42 -6.07 19.78
CA ALA A 158 3.06 -5.70 21.04
C ALA A 158 2.67 -6.63 22.20
N GLN A 159 1.44 -7.10 22.24
CA GLN A 159 0.94 -7.98 23.30
C GLN A 159 1.61 -9.35 23.27
N THR A 160 1.80 -9.92 22.08
CA THR A 160 2.46 -11.23 21.90
C THR A 160 3.95 -11.11 21.69
N LYS A 161 4.46 -9.87 21.53
CA LYS A 161 5.90 -9.56 21.29
C LYS A 161 6.47 -10.33 20.09
N LYS A 162 5.71 -10.38 18.99
CA LYS A 162 6.11 -11.08 17.77
C LYS A 162 5.78 -10.29 16.53
N TRP A 163 6.52 -10.57 15.46
CA TRP A 163 6.16 -10.24 14.10
C TRP A 163 5.22 -11.31 13.55
N ASP A 164 4.20 -10.88 12.82
CA ASP A 164 3.28 -11.78 12.13
C ASP A 164 2.66 -11.07 10.93
N LEU A 165 1.92 -11.82 10.10
CA LEU A 165 1.18 -11.27 8.99
C LEU A 165 0.07 -10.32 9.50
N PRO A 166 -0.19 -9.19 8.84
CA PRO A 166 -1.28 -8.31 9.19
C PRO A 166 -2.63 -8.89 8.77
N PRO A 167 -3.75 -8.44 9.37
CA PRO A 167 -5.08 -8.79 8.91
C PRO A 167 -5.26 -8.50 7.42
N GLY A 168 -5.81 -9.46 6.70
CA GLY A 168 -6.00 -9.40 5.24
C GLY A 168 -4.93 -10.08 4.42
N PHE A 169 -3.80 -10.52 5.04
CA PHE A 169 -2.80 -11.37 4.39
C PHE A 169 -3.03 -12.87 4.67
N GLU A 170 -3.88 -13.20 5.62
CA GLU A 170 -4.05 -14.55 6.17
C GLU A 170 -4.69 -15.57 5.20
N ASN A 171 -5.15 -15.15 4.03
CA ASN A 171 -5.86 -16.02 3.08
C ASN A 171 -5.42 -15.76 1.63
N GLY A 172 -4.15 -15.42 1.40
CA GLY A 172 -3.64 -15.18 0.05
C GLY A 172 -4.31 -14.02 -0.69
N LYS A 173 -5.02 -13.15 0.04
CA LYS A 173 -5.66 -11.98 -0.56
C LYS A 173 -4.60 -10.91 -0.80
N ASP A 174 -4.62 -10.39 -2.01
CA ASP A 174 -3.71 -9.36 -2.51
C ASP A 174 -3.45 -8.23 -1.51
N ARG A 175 -2.21 -7.76 -1.53
CA ARG A 175 -1.79 -6.51 -0.89
C ARG A 175 -2.74 -5.39 -1.35
N LYS A 176 -3.64 -4.97 -0.49
CA LYS A 176 -4.53 -3.88 -0.81
C LYS A 176 -3.73 -2.58 -0.83
N SER A 177 -3.83 -1.85 -1.93
CA SER A 177 -3.40 -0.46 -1.97
C SER A 177 -4.20 0.32 -0.91
N VAL A 178 -3.54 1.15 -0.13
CA VAL A 178 -4.18 1.91 0.94
C VAL A 178 -4.65 3.28 0.44
N VAL A 179 -4.20 3.69 -0.74
CA VAL A 179 -4.65 4.84 -1.59
C VAL A 179 -3.57 5.19 -2.61
#